data_7e114e0c11bdf9b080d15c93f0ddb873
#
_entry.id   7e114e0c11bdf9b080d15c93f0ddb873
#
_cell.length_a   1.000
_cell.length_b   1.000
_cell.length_c   1.000
_cell.angle_alpha   90.00
_cell.angle_beta   90.00
_cell.angle_gamma   90.00
#
_symmetry.space_group_name_H-M   'P 1'
#
loop_
_entity.id
_entity.type
_entity.pdbx_description
1 polymer ?
#
loop_
_entity_poly.entity_id
_entity_poly.type
_entity_poly.pdbx_seq_one_letter_code
_entity_poly.pdbx_strand_id
1 'polypeptide(L)'
;GKVFVDETNKFKKAIFKDLFTDIKIKDIKADGDKTTVKVTGKQKDYSQVSFDQSELNTTAQQYVEEHQDELAKVYKEEGLSAYQIKVYDGIAPILYQSMTDTYKSAPTEKLTATFTLEKKNDKWIITGIDE
;
A
#
# COMPACT_ATOMS: atom_id res chain seq x y z
N GLY A 1 12.41 -8.00 -11.55
CA GLY A 1 13.36 -6.97 -11.89
C GLY A 1 13.16 -5.69 -11.12
N LYS A 2 13.98 -4.73 -11.43
CA LYS A 2 13.96 -3.43 -10.75
C LYS A 2 12.64 -2.69 -10.90
N VAL A 3 12.06 -2.69 -12.09
CA VAL A 3 10.78 -2.00 -12.37
C VAL A 3 9.67 -2.57 -11.49
N PHE A 4 9.59 -3.88 -11.38
CA PHE A 4 8.62 -4.54 -10.52
C PHE A 4 8.77 -4.12 -9.06
N VAL A 5 10.01 -4.11 -8.54
CA VAL A 5 10.31 -3.68 -7.16
C VAL A 5 9.95 -2.22 -6.93
N ASP A 6 10.32 -1.33 -7.87
CA ASP A 6 10.02 0.10 -7.77
C ASP A 6 8.51 0.36 -7.75
N GLU A 7 7.75 -0.31 -8.61
CA GLU A 7 6.29 -0.19 -8.64
C GLU A 7 5.63 -0.76 -7.38
N THR A 8 6.15 -1.86 -6.84
CA THR A 8 5.69 -2.42 -5.57
C THR A 8 5.86 -1.41 -4.42
N ASN A 9 7.03 -0.77 -4.34
CA ASN A 9 7.31 0.22 -3.31
C ASN A 9 6.43 1.46 -3.45
N LYS A 10 6.21 1.90 -4.66
CA LYS A 10 5.34 3.03 -4.99
C LYS A 10 3.89 2.74 -4.56
N PHE A 11 3.41 1.54 -4.84
CA PHE A 11 2.09 1.08 -4.44
C PHE A 11 1.93 1.07 -2.91
N LYS A 12 2.90 0.51 -2.19
CA LYS A 12 2.89 0.49 -0.73
C LYS A 12 2.81 1.89 -0.14
N LYS A 13 3.60 2.82 -0.66
CA LYS A 13 3.57 4.23 -0.20
C LYS A 13 2.22 4.88 -0.45
N ALA A 14 1.62 4.65 -1.59
CA ALA A 14 0.30 5.20 -1.94
C ALA A 14 -0.78 4.69 -0.98
N ILE A 15 -0.79 3.39 -0.66
CA ILE A 15 -1.74 2.80 0.28
C ILE A 15 -1.58 3.41 1.68
N PHE A 16 -0.36 3.49 2.19
CA PHE A 16 -0.11 4.01 3.53
C PHE A 16 -0.43 5.50 3.63
N LYS A 17 -0.19 6.27 2.59
CA LYS A 17 -0.49 7.70 2.56
C LYS A 17 -1.98 7.97 2.73
N ASP A 18 -2.82 7.15 2.10
CA ASP A 18 -4.28 7.34 2.11
C ASP A 18 -5.00 6.55 3.21
N LEU A 19 -4.27 5.75 3.99
CA LEU A 19 -4.88 4.90 5.02
C LEU A 19 -5.62 5.71 6.08
N PHE A 20 -5.00 6.80 6.55
CA PHE A 20 -5.58 7.69 7.55
C PHE A 20 -5.72 9.09 6.99
N THR A 21 -6.91 9.68 7.13
CA THR A 21 -7.20 11.05 6.68
C THR A 21 -7.99 11.81 7.75
N ASP A 22 -7.99 13.12 7.65
CA ASP A 22 -8.72 14.02 8.56
C ASP A 22 -8.40 13.79 10.04
N ILE A 23 -7.14 13.48 10.34
CA ILE A 23 -6.69 13.21 11.70
C ILE A 23 -6.77 14.49 12.54
N LYS A 24 -7.46 14.40 13.68
CA LYS A 24 -7.57 15.50 14.65
C LYS A 24 -7.25 14.98 16.03
N ILE A 25 -6.48 15.77 16.77
CA ILE A 25 -6.15 15.51 18.16
C ILE A 25 -7.08 16.33 19.02
N LYS A 26 -7.77 15.67 19.96
CA LYS A 26 -8.74 16.30 20.87
C LYS A 26 -8.52 15.84 22.29
N ASP A 27 -9.08 16.59 23.24
CA ASP A 27 -9.19 16.19 24.65
C ASP A 27 -7.87 15.73 25.27
N ILE A 28 -6.84 16.54 25.12
CA ILE A 28 -5.54 16.27 25.74
C ILE A 28 -5.68 16.44 27.23
N LYS A 29 -5.42 15.38 28.01
CA LYS A 29 -5.47 15.38 29.48
C LYS A 29 -4.11 14.96 30.04
N ALA A 30 -3.42 15.91 30.64
CA ALA A 30 -2.13 15.67 31.27
C ALA A 30 -2.28 15.46 32.77
N ASP A 31 -1.62 14.43 33.30
CA ASP A 31 -1.55 14.12 34.71
C ASP A 31 -0.13 13.62 35.03
N GLY A 32 0.73 14.55 35.44
CA GLY A 32 2.13 14.26 35.72
C GLY A 32 2.87 13.67 34.50
N ASP A 33 3.40 12.49 34.68
CA ASP A 33 4.15 11.79 33.63
C ASP A 33 3.26 10.98 32.65
N LYS A 34 1.95 11.14 32.79
CA LYS A 34 0.96 10.42 31.97
C LYS A 34 0.05 11.41 31.25
N THR A 35 -0.15 11.21 29.97
CA THR A 35 -1.04 12.03 29.17
C THR A 35 -1.93 11.14 28.33
N THR A 36 -3.21 11.45 28.27
CA THR A 36 -4.15 10.81 27.35
C THR A 36 -4.54 11.78 26.25
N VAL A 37 -4.65 11.26 25.02
CA VAL A 37 -4.97 12.05 23.85
C VAL A 37 -6.03 11.32 23.06
N LYS A 38 -7.13 11.99 22.77
CA LYS A 38 -8.16 11.45 21.89
C LYS A 38 -7.86 11.84 20.45
N VAL A 39 -7.81 10.85 19.59
CA VAL A 39 -7.59 11.04 18.16
C VAL A 39 -8.85 10.64 17.41
N THR A 40 -9.29 11.50 16.50
CA THR A 40 -10.39 11.20 15.59
C THR A 40 -9.90 11.37 14.16
N GLY A 41 -10.54 10.68 13.24
CA GLY A 41 -10.19 10.77 11.83
C GLY A 41 -11.01 9.82 10.99
N LYS A 42 -10.48 9.51 9.82
CA LYS A 42 -11.04 8.54 8.90
C LYS A 42 -9.97 7.52 8.54
N GLN A 43 -10.37 6.28 8.45
CA GLN A 43 -9.50 5.16 8.08
C GLN A 43 -10.11 4.46 6.87
N LYS A 44 -9.27 4.14 5.88
CA LYS A 44 -9.68 3.30 4.75
C LYS A 44 -9.90 1.87 5.22
N ASP A 45 -11.02 1.26 4.81
CA ASP A 45 -11.28 -0.16 5.03
C ASP A 45 -10.87 -0.93 3.78
N TYR A 46 -9.67 -1.49 3.80
CA TYR A 46 -9.16 -2.30 2.69
C TYR A 46 -9.64 -3.75 2.71
N SER A 47 -10.37 -4.17 3.75
CA SER A 47 -10.89 -5.55 3.84
C SER A 47 -11.92 -5.88 2.76
N GLN A 48 -12.57 -4.85 2.22
CA GLN A 48 -13.58 -4.98 1.16
C GLN A 48 -12.97 -4.99 -0.24
N VAL A 49 -11.67 -4.76 -0.35
CA VAL A 49 -10.99 -4.68 -1.64
C VAL A 49 -10.67 -6.08 -2.14
N SER A 50 -11.04 -6.35 -3.38
CA SER A 50 -10.69 -7.60 -4.05
C SER A 50 -10.08 -7.31 -5.42
N PHE A 51 -9.19 -8.18 -5.85
CA PHE A 51 -8.56 -8.10 -7.17
C PHE A 51 -9.11 -9.19 -8.07
N ASP A 52 -9.32 -8.82 -9.33
CA ASP A 52 -9.77 -9.76 -10.34
C ASP A 52 -8.56 -10.46 -10.96
N GLN A 53 -8.43 -11.75 -10.67
CA GLN A 53 -7.36 -12.58 -11.21
C GLN A 53 -7.42 -12.66 -12.75
N SER A 54 -8.61 -12.60 -13.32
CA SER A 54 -8.78 -12.63 -14.77
C SER A 54 -8.23 -11.36 -15.43
N GLU A 55 -8.34 -10.21 -14.77
CA GLU A 55 -7.74 -8.95 -15.23
C GLU A 55 -6.21 -9.05 -15.28
N LEU A 56 -5.60 -9.63 -14.25
CA LEU A 56 -4.17 -9.87 -14.23
C LEU A 56 -3.73 -10.76 -15.39
N ASN A 57 -4.43 -11.86 -15.60
CA ASN A 57 -4.13 -12.79 -16.69
C ASN A 57 -4.27 -12.13 -18.06
N THR A 58 -5.33 -11.34 -18.25
CA THR A 58 -5.56 -10.60 -19.50
C THR A 58 -4.46 -9.58 -19.75
N THR A 59 -4.05 -8.83 -18.74
CA THR A 59 -2.98 -7.83 -18.85
C THR A 59 -1.67 -8.49 -19.24
N ALA A 60 -1.31 -9.61 -18.60
CA ALA A 60 -0.10 -10.34 -18.91
C ALA A 60 -0.13 -10.89 -20.33
N GLN A 61 -1.26 -11.45 -20.74
CA GLN A 61 -1.44 -12.00 -22.08
C GLN A 61 -1.33 -10.91 -23.16
N GLN A 62 -1.96 -9.77 -22.96
CA GLN A 62 -1.88 -8.63 -23.89
C GLN A 62 -0.45 -8.13 -24.02
N TYR A 63 0.26 -8.00 -22.92
CA TYR A 63 1.67 -7.58 -22.95
C TYR A 63 2.52 -8.54 -23.79
N VAL A 64 2.37 -9.84 -23.57
CA VAL A 64 3.10 -10.86 -24.32
C VAL A 64 2.77 -10.78 -25.82
N GLU A 65 1.50 -10.62 -26.17
CA GLU A 65 1.07 -10.51 -27.57
C GLU A 65 1.65 -9.28 -28.27
N GLU A 66 1.67 -8.14 -27.57
CA GLU A 66 2.19 -6.87 -28.11
C GLU A 66 3.71 -6.86 -28.25
N HIS A 67 4.42 -7.71 -27.52
CA HIS A 67 5.89 -7.73 -27.45
C HIS A 67 6.48 -9.07 -27.87
N GLN A 68 5.77 -9.82 -28.70
CA GLN A 68 6.17 -11.19 -29.09
C GLN A 68 7.58 -11.28 -29.65
N ASP A 69 7.94 -10.41 -30.57
CA ASP A 69 9.25 -10.45 -31.24
C ASP A 69 10.38 -10.15 -30.27
N GLU A 70 10.18 -9.12 -29.42
CA GLU A 70 11.15 -8.73 -28.40
C GLU A 70 11.33 -9.82 -27.35
N LEU A 71 10.21 -10.39 -26.87
CA LEU A 71 10.23 -11.44 -25.87
C LEU A 71 10.83 -12.74 -26.40
N ALA A 72 10.54 -13.10 -27.63
CA ALA A 72 11.15 -14.26 -28.28
C ALA A 72 12.66 -14.12 -28.37
N LYS A 73 13.14 -12.92 -28.69
CA LYS A 73 14.57 -12.62 -28.74
C LYS A 73 15.22 -12.75 -27.38
N VAL A 74 14.60 -12.20 -26.33
CA VAL A 74 15.08 -12.30 -24.94
C VAL A 74 15.16 -13.76 -24.50
N TYR A 75 14.11 -14.54 -24.78
CA TYR A 75 14.10 -15.97 -24.46
C TYR A 75 15.23 -16.71 -25.14
N LYS A 76 15.43 -16.48 -26.44
CA LYS A 76 16.44 -17.14 -27.23
C LYS A 76 17.86 -16.78 -26.79
N GLU A 77 18.13 -15.52 -26.53
CA GLU A 77 19.47 -15.01 -26.23
C GLU A 77 19.84 -15.10 -24.75
N GLU A 78 18.86 -14.91 -23.83
CA GLU A 78 19.12 -14.76 -22.42
C GLU A 78 18.44 -15.82 -21.54
N GLY A 79 17.50 -16.59 -22.08
CA GLY A 79 16.86 -17.71 -21.41
C GLY A 79 15.54 -17.38 -20.73
N LEU A 80 14.96 -18.38 -20.06
CA LEU A 80 13.64 -18.32 -19.46
C LEU A 80 13.55 -17.29 -18.30
N SER A 81 14.57 -17.25 -17.45
CA SER A 81 14.55 -16.32 -16.31
C SER A 81 14.51 -14.86 -16.75
N ALA A 82 15.32 -14.51 -17.76
CA ALA A 82 15.31 -13.16 -18.32
C ALA A 82 13.98 -12.83 -19.00
N TYR A 83 13.38 -13.78 -19.68
CA TYR A 83 12.05 -13.66 -20.28
C TYR A 83 11.00 -13.33 -19.21
N GLN A 84 10.97 -14.09 -18.11
CA GLN A 84 10.01 -13.88 -17.04
C GLN A 84 10.19 -12.51 -16.38
N ILE A 85 11.41 -12.10 -16.09
CA ILE A 85 11.72 -10.78 -15.51
C ILE A 85 11.21 -9.67 -16.44
N LYS A 86 11.44 -9.81 -17.74
CA LYS A 86 10.99 -8.81 -18.71
C LYS A 86 9.47 -8.68 -18.74
N VAL A 87 8.75 -9.79 -18.68
CA VAL A 87 7.28 -9.78 -18.64
C VAL A 87 6.80 -9.10 -17.34
N TYR A 88 7.33 -9.50 -16.19
CA TYR A 88 6.94 -8.91 -14.92
C TYR A 88 7.23 -7.40 -14.85
N ASP A 89 8.39 -6.97 -15.31
CA ASP A 89 8.72 -5.54 -15.35
C ASP A 89 7.80 -4.77 -16.31
N GLY A 90 7.40 -5.40 -17.42
CA GLY A 90 6.51 -4.76 -18.39
C GLY A 90 5.07 -4.60 -17.90
N ILE A 91 4.55 -5.57 -17.15
CA ILE A 91 3.17 -5.51 -16.63
C ILE A 91 3.06 -4.75 -15.30
N ALA A 92 4.15 -4.62 -14.56
CA ALA A 92 4.14 -4.02 -13.22
C ALA A 92 3.51 -2.61 -13.16
N PRO A 93 3.85 -1.65 -14.04
CA PRO A 93 3.23 -0.33 -14.02
C PRO A 93 1.71 -0.38 -14.23
N ILE A 94 1.26 -1.23 -15.15
CA ILE A 94 -0.17 -1.38 -15.47
C ILE A 94 -0.91 -2.02 -14.31
N LEU A 95 -0.36 -3.13 -13.79
CA LEU A 95 -0.94 -3.90 -12.71
C LEU A 95 -1.05 -3.07 -11.42
N TYR A 96 0.04 -2.43 -11.01
CA TYR A 96 0.05 -1.65 -9.76
C TYR A 96 -0.75 -0.36 -9.86
N GLN A 97 -0.90 0.23 -11.05
CA GLN A 97 -1.81 1.36 -11.24
C GLN A 97 -3.26 0.92 -11.04
N SER A 98 -3.66 -0.20 -11.61
CA SER A 98 -4.99 -0.78 -11.41
C SER A 98 -5.26 -1.10 -9.94
N MET A 99 -4.29 -1.70 -9.25
CA MET A 99 -4.38 -1.99 -7.82
C MET A 99 -4.51 -0.71 -6.99
N THR A 100 -3.72 0.32 -7.30
CA THR A 100 -3.80 1.61 -6.61
C THR A 100 -5.19 2.24 -6.77
N ASP A 101 -5.74 2.23 -7.96
CA ASP A 101 -7.08 2.78 -8.23
C ASP A 101 -8.16 2.01 -7.45
N THR A 102 -8.03 0.69 -7.38
CA THR A 102 -8.95 -0.15 -6.60
C THR A 102 -8.88 0.17 -5.11
N TYR A 103 -7.68 0.31 -4.54
CA TYR A 103 -7.52 0.68 -3.12
C TYR A 103 -8.02 2.10 -2.83
N LYS A 104 -7.83 3.04 -3.74
CA LYS A 104 -8.35 4.41 -3.59
C LYS A 104 -9.88 4.46 -3.50
N SER A 105 -10.56 3.52 -4.13
CA SER A 105 -12.01 3.43 -4.09
C SER A 105 -12.55 2.75 -2.83
N ALA A 106 -11.69 2.25 -1.94
CA ALA A 106 -12.11 1.60 -0.71
C ALA A 106 -12.93 2.56 0.18
N PRO A 107 -13.95 2.05 0.89
CA PRO A 107 -14.75 2.88 1.77
C PRO A 107 -13.93 3.39 2.95
N THR A 108 -14.36 4.52 3.52
CA THR A 108 -13.75 5.07 4.74
C THR A 108 -14.66 4.84 5.93
N GLU A 109 -14.06 4.63 7.09
CA GLU A 109 -14.73 4.48 8.36
C GLU A 109 -14.25 5.56 9.32
N LYS A 110 -15.10 5.93 10.29
CA LYS A 110 -14.68 6.81 11.37
C LYS A 110 -13.66 6.10 12.25
N LEU A 111 -12.58 6.81 12.55
CA LEU A 111 -11.58 6.37 13.50
C LEU A 111 -11.72 7.21 14.78
N THR A 112 -11.82 6.54 15.92
CA THR A 112 -11.76 7.19 17.24
C THR A 112 -10.89 6.31 18.11
N ALA A 113 -9.82 6.89 18.66
CA ALA A 113 -8.90 6.17 19.53
C ALA A 113 -8.38 7.09 20.62
N THR A 114 -8.16 6.54 21.81
CA THR A 114 -7.51 7.24 22.91
C THR A 114 -6.11 6.65 23.10
N PHE A 115 -5.12 7.52 22.97
CA PHE A 115 -3.72 7.13 23.18
C PHE A 115 -3.31 7.53 24.59
N THR A 116 -2.66 6.61 25.27
CA THR A 116 -2.00 6.88 26.55
C THR A 116 -0.51 7.01 26.30
N LEU A 117 0.06 8.14 26.72
CA LEU A 117 1.48 8.41 26.63
C LEU A 117 2.05 8.52 28.04
N GLU A 118 3.22 7.95 28.27
CA GLU A 118 3.93 8.06 29.52
C GLU A 118 5.34 8.57 29.29
N LYS A 119 5.80 9.45 30.16
CA LYS A 119 7.16 9.98 30.13
C LYS A 119 8.11 9.00 30.81
N LYS A 120 9.06 8.49 30.05
CA LYS A 120 10.12 7.60 30.55
C LYS A 120 11.46 8.06 30.01
N ASN A 121 12.43 8.26 30.90
CA ASN A 121 13.78 8.72 30.55
C ASN A 121 13.74 10.02 29.71
N ASP A 122 12.94 10.98 30.12
CA ASP A 122 12.71 12.28 29.44
C ASP A 122 12.12 12.15 28.02
N LYS A 123 11.54 11.02 27.68
CA LYS A 123 10.87 10.80 26.40
C LYS A 123 9.44 10.35 26.63
N TRP A 124 8.53 10.89 25.79
CA TRP A 124 7.13 10.44 25.77
C TRP A 124 7.00 9.22 24.87
N ILE A 125 6.43 8.16 25.39
CA ILE A 125 6.17 6.92 24.63
C ILE A 125 4.69 6.55 24.73
N ILE A 126 4.18 5.92 23.68
CA ILE A 126 2.82 5.40 23.66
C ILE A 126 2.81 4.09 24.44
N THR A 127 2.04 4.03 25.53
CA THR A 127 1.92 2.84 26.39
C THR A 127 0.57 2.15 26.28
N GLY A 128 -0.40 2.78 25.62
CA GLY A 128 -1.70 2.19 25.40
C GLY A 128 -2.47 2.84 24.30
N ILE A 129 -3.33 2.06 23.65
CA ILE A 129 -4.26 2.50 22.62
C ILE A 129 -5.60 1.84 22.92
N ASP A 130 -6.64 2.64 23.06
CA ASP A 130 -7.99 2.18 23.31
C ASP A 130 -8.92 2.73 22.24
N GLU A 131 -9.55 1.83 21.50
CA GLU A 131 -10.46 2.17 20.40
C GLU A 131 -11.92 2.24 20.80
#